data_827150f47632d76ed4b297f83207e06f
#
_entry.id   827150f47632d76ed4b297f83207e06f
#
_cell.length_a   1.000
_cell.length_b   1.000
_cell.length_c   1.000
_cell.angle_alpha   90.00
_cell.angle_beta   90.00
_cell.angle_gamma   90.00
#
_symmetry.space_group_name_H-M   'P 1'
#
loop_
_entity.id
_entity.type
_entity.pdbx_description
1 polymer ?
#
loop_
_entity_poly.entity_id
_entity_poly.type
_entity_poly.pdbx_seq_one_letter_code
_entity_poly.pdbx_strand_id
1 'polypeptide(L)'
;MRKSLGFFFLLFLFASAFAAQCPADEKKIYLAAVTGEDMGGIFQLEVETRPGSGLVYTSILPRTGFATQESEEAAVEYAFSSAGMDRGECDVLFRINGDFGANTIDGPSAGGAMAVATRAALLGKSIRQDMVMTGTVSSDGRVG
;
A
#
# COMPACT_ATOMS: atom_id res chain seq x y z
N MET A 1 -7.63 -66.33 25.89
CA MET A 1 -6.58 -65.31 25.58
C MET A 1 -7.11 -64.40 24.47
N ARG A 2 -7.65 -63.19 24.82
CA ARG A 2 -8.15 -62.21 23.85
C ARG A 2 -7.08 -61.10 23.69
N LYS A 3 -6.49 -61.04 22.50
CA LYS A 3 -5.54 -59.95 22.16
C LYS A 3 -6.35 -58.72 21.78
N SER A 4 -6.28 -57.69 22.62
CA SER A 4 -6.79 -56.36 22.34
C SER A 4 -5.89 -55.66 21.33
N LEU A 5 -6.40 -55.40 20.13
CA LEU A 5 -5.72 -54.63 19.08
C LEU A 5 -6.04 -53.14 19.30
N GLY A 6 -5.11 -52.42 19.92
CA GLY A 6 -5.24 -50.96 20.12
C GLY A 6 -5.13 -50.24 18.79
N PHE A 7 -6.21 -49.62 18.35
CA PHE A 7 -6.27 -48.77 17.17
C PHE A 7 -5.75 -47.38 17.56
N PHE A 8 -4.50 -47.09 17.19
CA PHE A 8 -3.89 -45.79 17.42
C PHE A 8 -4.36 -44.84 16.32
N PHE A 9 -5.34 -43.97 16.62
CA PHE A 9 -5.86 -42.95 15.72
C PHE A 9 -4.89 -41.76 15.75
N LEU A 10 -3.98 -41.70 14.76
CA LEU A 10 -3.04 -40.59 14.57
C LEU A 10 -3.83 -39.41 14.00
N LEU A 11 -4.21 -38.47 14.87
CA LEU A 11 -4.86 -37.20 14.47
C LEU A 11 -3.83 -36.29 13.81
N PHE A 12 -3.76 -36.28 12.48
CA PHE A 12 -2.99 -35.29 11.72
C PHE A 12 -3.76 -33.97 11.80
N LEU A 13 -3.34 -33.08 12.68
CA LEU A 13 -3.71 -31.66 12.68
C LEU A 13 -3.07 -31.01 11.46
N PHE A 14 -3.78 -30.92 10.35
CA PHE A 14 -3.45 -30.01 9.26
C PHE A 14 -3.64 -28.58 9.78
N ALA A 15 -2.58 -27.97 10.28
CA ALA A 15 -2.53 -26.53 10.43
C ALA A 15 -2.48 -25.94 9.02
N SER A 16 -3.65 -25.63 8.46
CA SER A 16 -3.74 -24.79 7.25
C SER A 16 -3.17 -23.44 7.63
N ALA A 17 -1.94 -23.15 7.19
CA ALA A 17 -1.43 -21.80 7.20
C ALA A 17 -2.35 -21.00 6.24
N PHE A 18 -3.30 -20.26 6.80
CA PHE A 18 -4.01 -19.24 6.05
C PHE A 18 -2.96 -18.20 5.69
N ALA A 19 -2.46 -18.23 4.46
CA ALA A 19 -1.79 -17.08 3.88
C ALA A 19 -2.76 -15.89 4.04
N ALA A 20 -2.28 -14.77 4.56
CA ALA A 20 -3.11 -13.60 4.73
C ALA A 20 -3.56 -13.16 3.33
N GLN A 21 -4.84 -13.39 3.04
CA GLN A 21 -5.43 -13.02 1.77
C GLN A 21 -5.40 -11.49 1.66
N CYS A 22 -5.11 -10.96 0.45
CA CYS A 22 -5.13 -9.53 0.20
C CYS A 22 -6.46 -8.90 0.62
N PRO A 23 -6.46 -7.93 1.54
CA PRO A 23 -7.69 -7.25 1.92
C PRO A 23 -8.15 -6.31 0.80
N ALA A 24 -9.47 -6.25 0.56
CA ALA A 24 -10.07 -5.20 -0.22
C ALA A 24 -10.38 -4.02 0.72
N ASP A 25 -9.53 -3.00 0.71
CA ASP A 25 -9.63 -1.84 1.62
C ASP A 25 -9.18 -0.56 0.91
N GLU A 26 -9.74 0.57 1.32
CA GLU A 26 -9.40 1.91 0.81
C GLU A 26 -8.93 2.80 1.95
N LYS A 27 -7.86 3.55 1.70
CA LYS A 27 -7.32 4.54 2.65
C LYS A 27 -7.12 5.88 1.97
N LYS A 28 -7.33 6.94 2.75
CA LYS A 28 -7.11 8.33 2.33
C LYS A 28 -6.11 8.99 3.25
N ILE A 29 -5.21 9.76 2.66
CA ILE A 29 -4.20 10.55 3.37
C ILE A 29 -3.98 11.86 2.62
N TYR A 30 -3.63 12.92 3.32
CA TYR A 30 -3.36 14.21 2.70
C TYR A 30 -1.87 14.41 2.44
N LEU A 31 -1.56 14.97 1.26
CA LEU A 31 -0.23 15.31 0.78
C LEU A 31 -0.06 16.81 0.74
N ALA A 32 1.17 17.29 1.00
CA ALA A 32 1.59 18.62 0.61
C ALA A 32 2.37 18.53 -0.70
N ALA A 33 2.05 19.39 -1.66
CA ALA A 33 2.76 19.49 -2.92
C ALA A 33 2.95 20.95 -3.33
N VAL A 34 4.04 21.22 -4.08
CA VAL A 34 4.30 22.51 -4.69
C VAL A 34 3.68 22.52 -6.07
N THR A 35 2.93 23.57 -6.38
CA THR A 35 2.20 23.73 -7.66
C THR A 35 2.78 24.81 -8.57
N GLY A 36 3.95 25.36 -8.25
CA GLY A 36 4.66 26.42 -8.96
C GLY A 36 5.75 27.00 -8.10
N GLU A 37 6.37 28.12 -8.53
CA GLU A 37 7.50 28.69 -7.80
C GLU A 37 7.14 29.21 -6.40
N ASP A 38 5.90 29.69 -6.21
CA ASP A 38 5.46 30.31 -4.95
C ASP A 38 4.12 29.77 -4.42
N MET A 39 3.61 28.69 -4.98
CA MET A 39 2.32 28.13 -4.58
C MET A 39 2.45 26.68 -4.15
N GLY A 40 1.73 26.34 -3.10
CA GLY A 40 1.58 24.97 -2.65
C GLY A 40 0.11 24.62 -2.42
N GLY A 41 -0.17 23.33 -2.34
CA GLY A 41 -1.50 22.84 -2.10
C GLY A 41 -1.51 21.58 -1.24
N ILE A 42 -2.67 21.29 -0.68
CA ILE A 42 -2.96 20.04 0.00
C ILE A 42 -3.82 19.20 -0.94
N PHE A 43 -3.38 18.01 -1.19
CA PHE A 43 -4.03 17.04 -2.08
C PHE A 43 -4.41 15.80 -1.31
N GLN A 44 -5.43 15.10 -1.78
CA GLN A 44 -5.83 13.82 -1.19
C GLN A 44 -5.27 12.67 -2.03
N LEU A 45 -4.50 11.79 -1.40
CA LEU A 45 -4.13 10.50 -1.94
C LEU A 45 -5.13 9.44 -1.46
N GLU A 46 -5.71 8.72 -2.38
CA GLU A 46 -6.50 7.51 -2.13
C GLU A 46 -5.68 6.30 -2.55
N VAL A 47 -5.62 5.30 -1.68
CA VAL A 47 -4.96 4.02 -1.94
C VAL A 47 -5.97 2.91 -1.72
N GLU A 48 -6.19 2.12 -2.74
CA GLU A 48 -7.04 0.93 -2.68
C GLU A 48 -6.18 -0.33 -2.84
N THR A 49 -6.40 -1.31 -1.98
CA THR A 49 -5.87 -2.67 -2.14
C THR A 49 -6.99 -3.63 -2.49
N ARG A 50 -6.70 -4.62 -3.31
CA ARG A 50 -7.65 -5.67 -3.67
C ARG A 50 -6.92 -6.96 -4.07
N PRO A 51 -7.57 -8.13 -3.97
CA PRO A 51 -7.03 -9.38 -4.51
C PRO A 51 -6.67 -9.21 -5.99
N GLY A 52 -5.46 -9.64 -6.37
CA GLY A 52 -4.94 -9.41 -7.71
C GLY A 52 -3.69 -10.23 -8.03
N SER A 53 -2.79 -9.65 -8.79
CA SER A 53 -1.59 -10.32 -9.30
C SER A 53 -0.29 -9.52 -9.07
N GLY A 54 -0.30 -8.56 -8.13
CA GLY A 54 0.87 -7.75 -7.79
C GLY A 54 1.04 -6.51 -8.64
N LEU A 55 -0.01 -6.07 -9.35
CA LEU A 55 0.06 -4.90 -10.20
C LEU A 55 -0.15 -3.60 -9.41
N VAL A 56 0.55 -2.56 -9.85
CA VAL A 56 0.35 -1.20 -9.35
C VAL A 56 -0.34 -0.39 -10.44
N TYR A 57 -1.43 0.26 -10.08
CA TYR A 57 -2.21 1.10 -10.98
C TYR A 57 -2.21 2.54 -10.49
N THR A 58 -2.09 3.46 -11.40
CA THR A 58 -2.17 4.88 -11.12
C THR A 58 -3.25 5.53 -11.95
N SER A 59 -3.97 6.47 -11.39
CA SER A 59 -4.93 7.31 -12.11
C SER A 59 -4.21 8.10 -13.21
N ILE A 60 -4.78 8.18 -14.40
CA ILE A 60 -4.21 8.92 -15.53
C ILE A 60 -4.42 10.44 -15.44
N LEU A 61 -5.23 10.90 -14.49
CA LEU A 61 -5.48 12.33 -14.26
C LEU A 61 -5.43 12.60 -12.75
N PRO A 62 -4.54 13.49 -12.31
CA PRO A 62 -3.46 14.13 -13.08
C PRO A 62 -2.42 13.08 -13.56
N ARG A 63 -1.70 13.39 -14.62
CA ARG A 63 -0.62 12.51 -15.09
C ARG A 63 0.49 12.46 -14.06
N THR A 64 1.01 11.27 -13.76
CA THR A 64 2.15 11.10 -12.88
C THR A 64 3.44 11.03 -13.70
N GLY A 65 4.44 11.82 -13.31
CA GLY A 65 5.77 11.78 -13.89
C GLY A 65 6.57 10.56 -13.38
N PHE A 66 7.76 10.39 -13.91
CA PHE A 66 8.61 9.22 -13.66
C PHE A 66 9.01 9.09 -12.18
N ALA A 67 9.39 10.20 -11.54
CA ALA A 67 9.79 10.16 -10.12
C ALA A 67 8.62 9.78 -9.18
N THR A 68 7.40 10.14 -9.54
CA THR A 68 6.21 9.70 -8.80
C THR A 68 5.98 8.20 -8.96
N GLN A 69 6.12 7.65 -10.18
CA GLN A 69 5.95 6.21 -10.45
C GLN A 69 7.01 5.36 -9.73
N GLU A 70 8.27 5.79 -9.71
CA GLU A 70 9.33 5.14 -8.92
C GLU A 70 9.00 5.16 -7.42
N SER A 71 8.40 6.24 -6.95
CA SER A 71 7.99 6.40 -5.57
C SER A 71 6.82 5.48 -5.18
N GLU A 72 5.85 5.27 -6.09
CA GLU A 72 4.76 4.32 -5.94
C GLU A 72 5.32 2.90 -5.78
N GLU A 73 6.26 2.50 -6.63
CA GLU A 73 6.88 1.18 -6.59
C GLU A 73 7.65 0.96 -5.27
N ALA A 74 8.48 1.91 -4.86
CA ALA A 74 9.22 1.83 -3.59
C ALA A 74 8.28 1.78 -2.38
N ALA A 75 7.20 2.55 -2.41
CA ALA A 75 6.20 2.59 -1.34
C ALA A 75 5.46 1.26 -1.20
N VAL A 76 5.07 0.65 -2.32
CA VAL A 76 4.42 -0.67 -2.34
C VAL A 76 5.36 -1.74 -1.83
N GLU A 77 6.60 -1.80 -2.32
CA GLU A 77 7.60 -2.77 -1.88
C GLU A 77 7.80 -2.72 -0.37
N TYR A 78 8.02 -1.52 0.17
CA TYR A 78 8.15 -1.34 1.62
C TYR A 78 6.88 -1.72 2.39
N ALA A 79 5.70 -1.32 1.90
CA ALA A 79 4.44 -1.59 2.58
C ALA A 79 4.19 -3.09 2.73
N PHE A 80 4.38 -3.87 1.67
CA PHE A 80 4.21 -5.32 1.70
C PHE A 80 5.25 -6.02 2.56
N SER A 81 6.54 -5.70 2.40
CA SER A 81 7.60 -6.28 3.20
C SER A 81 7.42 -6.02 4.70
N SER A 82 7.05 -4.78 5.07
CA SER A 82 6.80 -4.39 6.46
C SER A 82 5.48 -4.92 7.04
N ALA A 83 4.52 -5.29 6.19
CA ALA A 83 3.29 -5.95 6.60
C ALA A 83 3.44 -7.48 6.68
N GLY A 84 4.52 -8.05 6.14
CA GLY A 84 4.73 -9.50 6.06
C GLY A 84 3.74 -10.20 5.11
N MET A 85 3.32 -9.52 4.04
CA MET A 85 2.35 -10.01 3.06
C MET A 85 3.00 -10.26 1.71
N ASP A 86 2.46 -11.20 0.95
CA ASP A 86 2.90 -11.46 -0.42
C ASP A 86 2.30 -10.42 -1.38
N ARG A 87 3.17 -9.68 -2.06
CA ARG A 87 2.76 -8.71 -3.07
C ARG A 87 2.05 -9.37 -4.25
N GLY A 88 2.46 -10.59 -4.63
CA GLY A 88 1.93 -11.30 -5.80
C GLY A 88 0.43 -11.61 -5.75
N GLU A 89 -0.20 -11.47 -4.60
CA GLU A 89 -1.63 -11.74 -4.42
C GLU A 89 -2.50 -10.47 -4.33
N CYS A 90 -1.86 -9.27 -4.40
CA CYS A 90 -2.53 -7.98 -4.22
C CYS A 90 -2.24 -7.02 -5.37
N ASP A 91 -3.27 -6.39 -5.90
CA ASP A 91 -3.13 -5.17 -6.68
C ASP A 91 -3.27 -3.94 -5.77
N VAL A 92 -2.54 -2.87 -6.11
CA VAL A 92 -2.60 -1.57 -5.44
C VAL A 92 -2.96 -0.49 -6.43
N LEU A 93 -3.93 0.34 -6.08
CA LEU A 93 -4.38 1.44 -6.92
C LEU A 93 -4.13 2.76 -6.21
N PHE A 94 -3.45 3.68 -6.88
CA PHE A 94 -3.23 5.06 -6.42
C PHE A 94 -4.09 6.05 -7.20
N ARG A 95 -4.72 6.95 -6.48
CA ARG A 95 -5.43 8.10 -7.04
C ARG A 95 -5.10 9.34 -6.24
N ILE A 96 -4.64 10.38 -6.92
CA ILE A 96 -4.38 11.68 -6.30
C ILE A 96 -5.48 12.63 -6.76
N ASN A 97 -6.23 13.18 -5.80
CA ASN A 97 -7.34 14.09 -6.03
C ASN A 97 -6.99 15.50 -5.56
N GLY A 98 -7.37 16.49 -6.32
CA GLY A 98 -7.19 17.90 -5.99
C GLY A 98 -7.30 18.78 -7.23
N ASP A 99 -7.38 20.08 -7.00
CA ASP A 99 -7.32 21.07 -8.08
C ASP A 99 -5.86 21.43 -8.31
N PHE A 100 -5.27 20.84 -9.33
CA PHE A 100 -3.84 20.97 -9.57
C PHE A 100 -3.49 22.20 -10.41
N GLY A 101 -4.46 22.84 -11.09
CA GLY A 101 -4.12 23.84 -12.10
C GLY A 101 -3.09 23.33 -13.15
N ALA A 102 -2.48 22.20 -12.88
CA ALA A 102 -1.49 21.50 -13.69
C ALA A 102 -1.99 20.11 -14.08
N ASN A 103 -1.69 19.69 -15.30
CA ASN A 103 -2.08 18.38 -15.80
C ASN A 103 -1.12 17.24 -15.38
N THR A 104 -0.03 17.57 -14.73
CA THR A 104 1.03 16.61 -14.37
C THR A 104 1.55 16.85 -12.96
N ILE A 105 1.75 15.78 -12.21
CA ILE A 105 2.43 15.74 -10.91
C ILE A 105 3.70 14.94 -11.10
N ASP A 106 4.82 15.44 -10.59
CA ASP A 106 6.06 14.69 -10.54
C ASP A 106 6.85 15.01 -9.27
N GLY A 107 7.54 14.03 -8.78
CA GLY A 107 8.39 14.13 -7.59
C GLY A 107 8.22 12.96 -6.63
N PRO A 108 9.28 12.60 -5.88
CA PRO A 108 9.28 11.45 -4.99
C PRO A 108 8.67 11.74 -3.62
N SER A 109 8.25 12.97 -3.34
CA SER A 109 7.83 13.42 -1.99
C SER A 109 6.50 12.84 -1.49
N ALA A 110 5.74 12.17 -2.33
CA ALA A 110 4.52 11.46 -1.94
C ALA A 110 4.79 10.04 -1.41
N GLY A 111 5.99 9.50 -1.59
CA GLY A 111 6.33 8.10 -1.31
C GLY A 111 6.06 7.68 0.12
N GLY A 112 6.40 8.52 1.10
CA GLY A 112 6.12 8.22 2.51
C GLY A 112 4.62 8.06 2.79
N ALA A 113 3.80 8.96 2.23
CA ALA A 113 2.34 8.87 2.38
C ALA A 113 1.76 7.65 1.66
N MET A 114 2.26 7.33 0.47
CA MET A 114 1.88 6.12 -0.28
C MET A 114 2.17 4.85 0.51
N ALA A 115 3.37 4.76 1.11
CA ALA A 115 3.77 3.62 1.94
C ALA A 115 2.88 3.46 3.19
N VAL A 116 2.61 4.56 3.89
CA VAL A 116 1.73 4.56 5.07
C VAL A 116 0.31 4.14 4.71
N ALA A 117 -0.24 4.69 3.63
CA ALA A 117 -1.60 4.40 3.21
C ALA A 117 -1.75 2.95 2.72
N THR A 118 -0.81 2.47 1.89
CA THR A 118 -0.79 1.07 1.43
C THR A 118 -0.68 0.12 2.62
N ARG A 119 0.27 0.34 3.53
CA ARG A 119 0.42 -0.51 4.71
C ARG A 119 -0.80 -0.49 5.61
N ALA A 120 -1.44 0.67 5.77
CA ALA A 120 -2.67 0.79 6.55
C ALA A 120 -3.83 0.01 5.91
N ALA A 121 -3.95 0.02 4.57
CA ALA A 121 -4.94 -0.78 3.85
C ALA A 121 -4.68 -2.28 4.04
N LEU A 122 -3.44 -2.74 3.86
CA LEU A 122 -3.04 -4.14 4.06
C LEU A 122 -3.33 -4.66 5.47
N LEU A 123 -3.22 -3.81 6.49
CA LEU A 123 -3.39 -4.18 7.89
C LEU A 123 -4.76 -3.80 8.48
N GLY A 124 -5.68 -3.25 7.67
CA GLY A 124 -6.99 -2.79 8.14
C GLY A 124 -6.90 -1.68 9.20
N LYS A 125 -5.86 -0.83 9.15
CA LYS A 125 -5.65 0.24 10.13
C LYS A 125 -6.24 1.56 9.66
N SER A 126 -6.69 2.38 10.59
CA SER A 126 -7.16 3.74 10.30
C SER A 126 -5.98 4.71 10.15
N ILE A 127 -6.18 5.74 9.33
CA ILE A 127 -5.25 6.86 9.17
C ILE A 127 -5.91 8.12 9.75
N ARG A 128 -5.15 8.92 10.46
CA ARG A 128 -5.60 10.22 10.95
C ARG A 128 -5.85 11.16 9.77
N GLN A 129 -7.01 11.83 9.78
CA GLN A 129 -7.43 12.71 8.69
C GLN A 129 -7.09 14.19 8.96
N ASP A 130 -6.54 14.49 10.11
CA ASP A 130 -6.07 15.82 10.54
C ASP A 130 -4.55 16.03 10.34
N MET A 131 -3.91 15.17 9.52
CA MET A 131 -2.49 15.17 9.25
C MET A 131 -2.23 15.32 7.75
N VAL A 132 -1.19 16.06 7.42
CA VAL A 132 -0.63 16.15 6.07
C VAL A 132 0.76 15.55 6.09
N MET A 133 1.10 14.76 5.10
CA MET A 133 2.39 14.08 5.02
C MET A 133 3.10 14.42 3.71
N THR A 134 4.40 14.61 3.80
CA THR A 134 5.32 14.71 2.66
C THR A 134 6.63 14.00 3.03
N GLY A 135 7.38 13.55 2.05
CA GLY A 135 8.65 12.86 2.24
C GLY A 135 8.80 11.64 1.35
N THR A 136 10.03 11.29 1.05
CA THR A 136 10.36 10.11 0.26
C THR A 136 10.39 8.85 1.13
N VAL A 137 10.28 7.70 0.48
CA VAL A 137 10.57 6.40 1.08
C VAL A 137 11.35 5.54 0.08
N SER A 138 12.31 4.79 0.57
CA SER A 138 12.96 3.74 -0.21
C SER A 138 12.38 2.36 0.16
N SER A 139 12.60 1.36 -0.70
CA SER A 139 12.08 0.01 -0.51
C SER A 139 12.57 -0.67 0.77
N ASP A 140 13.71 -0.22 1.33
CA ASP A 140 14.22 -0.68 2.62
C ASP A 140 13.69 0.13 3.83
N GLY A 141 12.78 1.08 3.60
CA GLY A 141 12.09 1.87 4.63
C GLY A 141 12.83 3.11 5.10
N ARG A 142 13.93 3.51 4.47
CA ARG A 142 14.54 4.81 4.77
C ARG A 142 13.66 5.93 4.25
N VAL A 143 13.56 6.99 5.05
CA VAL A 143 12.77 8.19 4.75
C VAL A 143 13.71 9.39 4.55
N GLY A 144 13.32 10.33 3.67
CA GLY A 144 14.03 11.56 3.39
C GLY A 144 13.11 12.73 3.13
#